data_d39a630302c28bd45b90fd518ebce368
#
_entry.id   d39a630302c28bd45b90fd518ebce368
#
_cell.length_a   1.000
_cell.length_b   1.000
_cell.length_c   1.000
_cell.angle_alpha   90.00
_cell.angle_beta   90.00
_cell.angle_gamma   90.00
#
_symmetry.space_group_name_H-M   'P 1'
#
loop_
_entity.id
_entity.type
_entity.pdbx_description
1 polymer ?
#
loop_
_entity_poly.entity_id
_entity_poly.type
_entity_poly.pdbx_seq_one_letter_code
_entity_poly.pdbx_strand_id
1 'polypeptide(L)'
;MTGAATRFAFMVILMIAAGATAAGVPEPDGYRLQDYRAPTPATLQGARVIRTDEAEMIWHSHSATFIDVLPRPPRPRDLPAGTLWRDKPRANIPGSIWLPDTGYGELAPSIDDYFSKGLYKATEGDHARTVVFYCLADCWMSWNAAKRALALGYSEVVWYPEGTDGWLAAGLPLQDATPEPRPDE
;
A
#
# COMPACT_ATOMS: atom_id res chain seq x y z
N MET A 1 -79.90 -25.80 -1.99
CA MET A 1 -79.07 -24.93 -1.14
C MET A 1 -77.61 -25.23 -1.50
N THR A 2 -77.04 -24.44 -2.42
CA THR A 2 -75.70 -24.66 -2.99
C THR A 2 -74.75 -23.54 -2.46
N GLY A 3 -73.81 -23.95 -1.61
CA GLY A 3 -72.83 -23.05 -1.04
C GLY A 3 -71.61 -22.96 -1.94
N ALA A 4 -71.36 -21.78 -2.45
CA ALA A 4 -70.15 -21.45 -3.23
C ALA A 4 -68.96 -21.20 -2.30
N ALA A 5 -67.92 -22.00 -2.41
CA ALA A 5 -66.65 -21.81 -1.70
C ALA A 5 -65.72 -20.89 -2.52
N THR A 6 -65.50 -19.66 -2.03
CA THR A 6 -64.59 -18.70 -2.60
C THR A 6 -63.15 -19.06 -2.16
N ARG A 7 -62.29 -19.45 -3.11
CA ARG A 7 -60.88 -19.70 -2.88
C ARG A 7 -60.09 -18.38 -3.03
N PHE A 8 -59.58 -17.85 -1.95
CA PHE A 8 -58.59 -16.76 -1.96
C PHE A 8 -57.22 -17.33 -2.30
N ALA A 9 -56.67 -16.91 -3.43
CA ALA A 9 -55.30 -17.21 -3.80
C ALA A 9 -54.38 -16.13 -3.18
N PHE A 10 -53.55 -16.53 -2.24
CA PHE A 10 -52.49 -15.67 -1.68
C PHE A 10 -51.32 -15.66 -2.67
N MET A 11 -51.10 -14.52 -3.31
CA MET A 11 -49.92 -14.28 -4.17
C MET A 11 -48.77 -13.81 -3.29
N VAL A 12 -47.81 -14.68 -3.03
CA VAL A 12 -46.56 -14.33 -2.34
C VAL A 12 -45.63 -13.63 -3.34
N ILE A 13 -45.47 -12.32 -3.19
CA ILE A 13 -44.50 -11.55 -3.95
C ILE A 13 -43.15 -11.73 -3.27
N LEU A 14 -42.27 -12.52 -3.89
CA LEU A 14 -40.88 -12.69 -3.47
C LEU A 14 -40.08 -11.43 -3.91
N MET A 15 -39.82 -10.52 -2.97
CA MET A 15 -38.92 -9.40 -3.20
C MET A 15 -37.48 -9.91 -3.22
N ILE A 16 -36.89 -10.00 -4.40
CA ILE A 16 -35.46 -10.23 -4.56
C ILE A 16 -34.77 -8.88 -4.27
N ALA A 17 -34.21 -8.74 -3.10
CA ALA A 17 -33.32 -7.64 -2.80
C ALA A 17 -32.03 -7.81 -3.62
N ALA A 18 -31.88 -7.05 -4.70
CA ALA A 18 -30.61 -6.92 -5.40
C ALA A 18 -29.62 -6.22 -4.47
N GLY A 19 -28.74 -6.98 -3.83
CA GLY A 19 -27.62 -6.44 -3.08
C GLY A 19 -26.73 -5.67 -4.03
N ALA A 20 -26.71 -4.33 -3.95
CA ALA A 20 -25.70 -3.53 -4.61
C ALA A 20 -24.34 -3.87 -3.97
N THR A 21 -23.53 -4.68 -4.65
CA THR A 21 -22.11 -4.79 -4.33
C THR A 21 -21.50 -3.42 -4.57
N ALA A 22 -21.00 -2.77 -3.51
CA ALA A 22 -20.24 -1.54 -3.66
C ALA A 22 -19.10 -1.85 -4.65
N ALA A 23 -19.11 -1.19 -5.81
CA ALA A 23 -18.04 -1.33 -6.78
C ALA A 23 -16.75 -0.85 -6.09
N GLY A 24 -15.75 -1.74 -5.96
CA GLY A 24 -14.46 -1.39 -5.40
C GLY A 24 -13.78 -0.28 -6.23
N VAL A 25 -12.77 0.35 -5.66
CA VAL A 25 -11.96 1.34 -6.39
C VAL A 25 -11.32 0.65 -7.60
N PRO A 26 -11.52 1.15 -8.83
CA PRO A 26 -10.93 0.54 -10.01
C PRO A 26 -9.40 0.74 -10.02
N GLU A 27 -8.70 -0.26 -10.54
CA GLU A 27 -7.26 -0.16 -10.78
C GLU A 27 -7.01 0.75 -12.00
N PRO A 28 -6.22 1.84 -11.86
CA PRO A 28 -5.91 2.71 -12.99
C PRO A 28 -4.79 2.14 -13.87
N ASP A 29 -4.79 2.48 -15.16
CA ASP A 29 -3.70 2.12 -16.09
C ASP A 29 -2.37 2.77 -15.70
N GLY A 30 -2.41 4.04 -15.27
CA GLY A 30 -1.24 4.83 -14.84
C GLY A 30 -1.00 4.82 -13.34
N TYR A 31 -0.15 5.73 -12.89
CA TYR A 31 0.06 6.01 -11.47
C TYR A 31 -1.01 6.95 -10.91
N ARG A 32 -1.29 6.82 -9.61
CA ARG A 32 -2.09 7.80 -8.88
C ARG A 32 -1.26 9.07 -8.69
N LEU A 33 -1.80 10.23 -9.10
CA LEU A 33 -1.09 11.52 -9.09
C LEU A 33 -1.51 12.46 -7.97
N GLN A 34 -2.64 12.20 -7.31
CA GLN A 34 -3.23 13.06 -6.28
C GLN A 34 -4.07 12.25 -5.30
N ASP A 35 -4.52 12.87 -4.21
CA ASP A 35 -5.34 12.21 -3.18
C ASP A 35 -4.77 10.88 -2.73
N TYR A 36 -3.48 10.89 -2.37
CA TYR A 36 -2.76 9.67 -2.01
C TYR A 36 -3.28 8.98 -0.75
N ARG A 37 -4.07 9.67 0.07
CA ARG A 37 -4.76 9.13 1.25
C ARG A 37 -6.25 8.97 0.93
N ALA A 38 -6.58 7.93 0.21
CA ALA A 38 -7.92 7.57 -0.24
C ALA A 38 -8.02 6.06 -0.39
N PRO A 39 -9.24 5.48 -0.42
CA PRO A 39 -9.41 4.06 -0.66
C PRO A 39 -8.64 3.59 -1.90
N THR A 40 -7.96 2.47 -1.77
CA THR A 40 -7.13 1.88 -2.81
C THR A 40 -7.86 0.74 -3.53
N PRO A 41 -7.44 0.34 -4.76
CA PRO A 41 -7.94 -0.86 -5.41
C PRO A 41 -7.71 -2.11 -4.55
N ALA A 42 -8.48 -3.15 -4.82
CA ALA A 42 -8.24 -4.47 -4.22
C ALA A 42 -7.11 -5.24 -4.94
N THR A 43 -6.64 -4.75 -6.08
CA THR A 43 -5.67 -5.42 -6.96
C THR A 43 -4.55 -4.48 -7.39
N LEU A 44 -3.44 -5.08 -7.81
CA LEU A 44 -2.38 -4.45 -8.59
C LEU A 44 -1.92 -5.49 -9.62
N GLN A 45 -2.20 -5.22 -10.89
CA GLN A 45 -1.84 -6.13 -11.97
C GLN A 45 -0.34 -6.44 -11.97
N GLY A 46 -0.01 -7.71 -11.92
CA GLY A 46 1.37 -8.19 -11.88
C GLY A 46 1.96 -8.36 -10.47
N ALA A 47 1.31 -7.84 -9.44
CA ALA A 47 1.72 -8.04 -8.05
C ALA A 47 0.79 -8.98 -7.29
N ARG A 48 1.31 -9.66 -6.29
CA ARG A 48 0.52 -10.36 -5.29
C ARG A 48 0.07 -9.37 -4.22
N VAL A 49 -1.25 -9.29 -3.97
CA VAL A 49 -1.81 -8.48 -2.89
C VAL A 49 -2.03 -9.36 -1.67
N ILE A 50 -1.56 -8.91 -0.52
CA ILE A 50 -1.62 -9.68 0.73
C ILE A 50 -2.33 -8.89 1.85
N ARG A 51 -2.81 -9.62 2.85
CA ARG A 51 -3.35 -9.07 4.08
C ARG A 51 -2.34 -9.19 5.23
N THR A 52 -2.70 -8.65 6.39
CA THR A 52 -1.81 -8.58 7.56
C THR A 52 -1.34 -9.95 8.03
N ASP A 53 -2.20 -10.96 8.07
CA ASP A 53 -1.86 -12.33 8.47
C ASP A 53 -0.79 -12.96 7.56
N GLU A 54 -0.90 -12.74 6.26
CA GLU A 54 0.07 -13.22 5.29
C GLU A 54 1.38 -12.40 5.36
N ALA A 55 1.28 -11.08 5.56
CA ALA A 55 2.45 -10.22 5.76
C ALA A 55 3.24 -10.64 7.01
N GLU A 56 2.57 -10.98 8.11
CA GLU A 56 3.19 -11.51 9.33
C GLU A 56 3.95 -12.82 9.09
N MET A 57 3.33 -13.77 8.36
CA MET A 57 4.00 -15.04 8.01
C MET A 57 5.26 -14.81 7.18
N ILE A 58 5.21 -13.92 6.18
CA ILE A 58 6.35 -13.56 5.34
C ILE A 58 7.45 -12.90 6.17
N TRP A 59 7.08 -12.00 7.09
CA TRP A 59 8.02 -11.32 7.97
C TRP A 59 8.73 -12.31 8.91
N HIS A 60 7.98 -13.20 9.57
CA HIS A 60 8.56 -14.22 10.45
C HIS A 60 9.48 -15.21 9.73
N SER A 61 9.18 -15.54 8.48
CA SER A 61 10.01 -16.45 7.68
C SER A 61 11.23 -15.78 7.06
N HIS A 62 11.34 -14.45 7.14
CA HIS A 62 12.39 -13.66 6.47
C HIS A 62 12.51 -13.96 4.97
N SER A 63 11.40 -14.33 4.33
CA SER A 63 11.37 -14.74 2.92
C SER A 63 11.23 -13.59 1.92
N ALA A 64 11.10 -12.34 2.40
CA ALA A 64 10.98 -11.16 1.57
C ALA A 64 11.65 -9.93 2.21
N THR A 65 12.00 -8.95 1.40
CA THR A 65 12.43 -7.63 1.86
C THR A 65 11.23 -6.69 1.91
N PHE A 66 10.96 -6.12 3.09
CA PHE A 66 9.89 -5.13 3.28
C PHE A 66 10.40 -3.73 2.95
N ILE A 67 9.64 -2.99 2.12
CA ILE A 67 9.97 -1.64 1.65
C ILE A 67 8.86 -0.69 2.12
N ASP A 68 9.18 0.17 3.07
CA ASP A 68 8.33 1.28 3.49
C ASP A 68 8.54 2.47 2.54
N VAL A 69 7.46 3.00 1.99
CA VAL A 69 7.53 4.15 1.07
C VAL A 69 6.76 5.37 1.59
N LEU A 70 6.45 5.38 2.89
CA LEU A 70 5.78 6.54 3.48
C LEU A 70 6.66 7.79 3.30
N PRO A 71 6.08 8.91 2.80
CA PRO A 71 6.82 10.15 2.63
C PRO A 71 7.38 10.70 3.92
N ARG A 72 8.53 11.35 3.81
CA ARG A 72 9.09 12.18 4.85
C ARG A 72 8.65 13.63 4.61
N PRO A 73 8.00 14.30 5.59
CA PRO A 73 7.65 15.69 5.44
C PRO A 73 8.89 16.54 5.12
N PRO A 74 8.85 17.41 4.10
CA PRO A 74 9.97 18.26 3.79
C PRO A 74 10.25 19.25 4.92
N ARG A 75 11.52 19.63 5.11
CA ARG A 75 11.87 20.73 5.99
C ARG A 75 11.17 22.01 5.50
N PRO A 76 10.43 22.74 6.36
CA PRO A 76 9.83 24.01 5.98
C PRO A 76 10.92 25.00 5.50
N ARG A 77 10.68 25.69 4.38
CA ARG A 77 11.66 26.59 3.78
C ARG A 77 11.84 27.88 4.61
N ASP A 78 10.80 28.28 5.36
CA ASP A 78 10.74 29.55 6.07
C ASP A 78 11.08 29.43 7.57
N LEU A 79 11.90 28.45 7.93
CA LEU A 79 12.34 28.31 9.31
C LEU A 79 13.30 29.46 9.67
N PRO A 80 13.10 30.13 10.83
CA PRO A 80 14.05 31.13 11.32
C PRO A 80 15.46 30.60 11.40
N ALA A 81 16.44 31.48 11.15
CA ALA A 81 17.84 31.11 11.27
C ALA A 81 18.15 30.55 12.67
N GLY A 82 18.86 29.44 12.74
CA GLY A 82 19.19 28.74 13.99
C GLY A 82 18.11 27.80 14.53
N THR A 83 16.95 27.68 13.84
CA THR A 83 15.94 26.68 14.24
C THR A 83 16.43 25.26 13.93
N LEU A 84 16.50 24.44 14.97
CA LEU A 84 16.73 22.99 14.83
C LEU A 84 15.48 22.34 14.25
N TRP A 85 15.57 21.90 13.02
CA TRP A 85 14.56 21.02 12.43
C TRP A 85 14.84 19.57 12.83
N ARG A 86 13.81 18.87 13.26
CA ARG A 86 13.85 17.41 13.44
C ARG A 86 12.75 16.81 12.59
N ASP A 87 13.10 15.80 11.81
CA ASP A 87 12.13 15.05 11.05
C ASP A 87 11.09 14.41 11.99
N LYS A 88 9.87 14.27 11.48
CA LYS A 88 8.84 13.54 12.23
C LYS A 88 9.30 12.08 12.36
N PRO A 89 9.33 11.52 13.58
CA PRO A 89 9.66 10.12 13.77
C PRO A 89 8.77 9.21 12.93
N ARG A 90 9.36 8.18 12.36
CA ARG A 90 8.68 7.08 11.69
C ARG A 90 8.99 5.78 12.41
N ALA A 91 7.96 4.99 12.72
CA ALA A 91 8.13 3.60 13.09
C ALA A 91 7.57 2.72 11.96
N ASN A 92 8.31 1.69 11.59
CA ASN A 92 7.96 0.77 10.52
C ASN A 92 8.03 -0.71 10.97
N ILE A 93 7.65 -1.62 10.09
CA ILE A 93 7.76 -3.07 10.33
C ILE A 93 9.24 -3.40 10.55
N PRO A 94 9.61 -4.14 11.62
CA PRO A 94 11.01 -4.40 11.93
C PRO A 94 11.78 -5.06 10.77
N GLY A 95 12.97 -4.54 10.47
CA GLY A 95 13.80 -5.01 9.36
C GLY A 95 13.43 -4.41 8.00
N SER A 96 12.44 -3.54 7.92
CA SER A 96 12.12 -2.85 6.67
C SER A 96 13.17 -1.83 6.27
N ILE A 97 13.33 -1.64 4.96
CA ILE A 97 14.07 -0.53 4.37
C ILE A 97 13.09 0.60 4.11
N TRP A 98 13.39 1.82 4.56
CA TRP A 98 12.56 2.98 4.31
C TRP A 98 13.11 3.82 3.16
N LEU A 99 12.35 3.87 2.05
CA LEU A 99 12.60 4.67 0.86
C LEU A 99 11.55 5.80 0.78
N PRO A 100 11.67 6.86 1.58
CA PRO A 100 10.68 7.93 1.62
C PRO A 100 10.52 8.62 0.26
N ASP A 101 9.32 9.14 0.02
CA ASP A 101 8.95 9.95 -1.15
C ASP A 101 8.95 9.22 -2.50
N THR A 102 9.25 7.91 -2.54
CA THR A 102 9.33 7.12 -3.77
C THR A 102 7.98 6.61 -4.29
N GLY A 103 6.92 6.82 -3.53
CA GLY A 103 5.55 6.40 -3.88
C GLY A 103 4.71 7.44 -4.61
N TYR A 104 5.22 8.64 -4.87
CA TYR A 104 4.51 9.62 -5.68
C TYR A 104 4.35 9.12 -7.12
N GLY A 105 3.26 9.53 -7.78
CA GLY A 105 2.97 9.10 -9.16
C GLY A 105 3.98 9.63 -10.16
N GLU A 106 4.37 10.90 -10.00
CA GLU A 106 5.49 11.51 -10.71
C GLU A 106 6.67 11.69 -9.76
N LEU A 107 7.85 11.22 -10.17
CA LEU A 107 9.09 11.38 -9.44
C LEU A 107 10.04 12.33 -10.18
N ALA A 108 10.73 13.16 -9.41
CA ALA A 108 11.91 13.83 -9.96
C ALA A 108 12.96 12.77 -10.35
N PRO A 109 13.79 13.01 -11.39
CA PRO A 109 14.79 12.03 -11.82
C PRO A 109 15.72 11.54 -10.71
N SER A 110 16.09 12.40 -9.75
CA SER A 110 16.91 12.04 -8.59
C SER A 110 16.20 11.07 -7.64
N ILE A 111 14.87 11.19 -7.48
CA ILE A 111 14.08 10.31 -6.62
C ILE A 111 13.79 8.97 -7.31
N ASP A 112 13.60 8.98 -8.64
CA ASP A 112 13.46 7.76 -9.42
C ASP A 112 14.76 6.94 -9.41
N ASP A 113 15.89 7.58 -9.57
CA ASP A 113 17.23 6.96 -9.42
C ASP A 113 17.47 6.44 -7.99
N TYR A 114 17.06 7.21 -6.97
CA TYR A 114 17.12 6.80 -5.57
C TYR A 114 16.27 5.55 -5.32
N PHE A 115 15.04 5.49 -5.85
CA PHE A 115 14.18 4.32 -5.75
C PHE A 115 14.83 3.08 -6.40
N SER A 116 15.30 3.23 -7.63
CA SER A 116 15.92 2.14 -8.39
C SER A 116 17.18 1.59 -7.69
N LYS A 117 18.06 2.48 -7.19
CA LYS A 117 19.26 2.10 -6.44
C LYS A 117 18.91 1.48 -5.08
N GLY A 118 17.89 2.02 -4.40
CA GLY A 118 17.41 1.48 -3.14
C GLY A 118 16.90 0.04 -3.30
N LEU A 119 16.10 -0.23 -4.34
CA LEU A 119 15.64 -1.59 -4.65
C LEU A 119 16.80 -2.51 -5.03
N TYR A 120 17.71 -2.05 -5.90
CA TYR A 120 18.88 -2.85 -6.28
C TYR A 120 19.71 -3.26 -5.07
N LYS A 121 19.94 -2.33 -4.13
CA LYS A 121 20.63 -2.61 -2.86
C LYS A 121 19.84 -3.59 -2.00
N ALA A 122 18.52 -3.38 -1.86
CA ALA A 122 17.62 -4.19 -1.04
C ALA A 122 17.51 -5.64 -1.52
N THR A 123 17.66 -5.87 -2.80
CA THR A 123 17.57 -7.18 -3.45
C THR A 123 18.92 -7.77 -3.86
N GLU A 124 20.02 -7.05 -3.59
CA GLU A 124 21.37 -7.43 -4.05
C GLU A 124 21.44 -7.60 -5.59
N GLY A 125 20.60 -6.84 -6.31
CA GLY A 125 20.49 -6.90 -7.77
C GLY A 125 19.66 -8.07 -8.32
N ASP A 126 19.07 -8.89 -7.45
CA ASP A 126 18.21 -10.00 -7.87
C ASP A 126 16.77 -9.50 -8.07
N HIS A 127 16.33 -9.42 -9.33
CA HIS A 127 14.98 -9.03 -9.71
C HIS A 127 13.91 -10.10 -9.41
N ALA A 128 14.31 -11.32 -9.07
CA ALA A 128 13.41 -12.38 -8.63
C ALA A 128 13.27 -12.46 -7.10
N ARG A 129 13.97 -11.60 -6.35
CA ARG A 129 13.81 -11.53 -4.91
C ARG A 129 12.45 -10.92 -4.55
N THR A 130 11.73 -11.56 -3.63
CA THR A 130 10.44 -11.07 -3.17
C THR A 130 10.58 -9.75 -2.42
N VAL A 131 9.83 -8.74 -2.85
CA VAL A 131 9.78 -7.42 -2.22
C VAL A 131 8.34 -7.07 -1.85
N VAL A 132 8.13 -6.64 -0.59
CA VAL A 132 6.82 -6.28 -0.05
C VAL A 132 6.75 -4.77 0.12
N PHE A 133 5.92 -4.10 -0.70
CA PHE A 133 5.69 -2.65 -0.59
C PHE A 133 4.53 -2.34 0.33
N TYR A 134 4.72 -1.39 1.23
CA TYR A 134 3.69 -0.90 2.13
C TYR A 134 3.91 0.56 2.53
N CYS A 135 2.90 1.19 3.15
CA CYS A 135 2.99 2.47 3.87
C CYS A 135 1.98 2.50 5.03
N LEU A 136 0.86 3.15 4.88
CA LEU A 136 -0.29 3.15 5.80
C LEU A 136 -1.48 2.50 5.10
N ALA A 137 -2.57 2.21 5.81
CA ALA A 137 -3.83 1.85 5.18
C ALA A 137 -4.32 3.00 4.28
N ASP A 138 -5.08 2.68 3.24
CA ASP A 138 -5.62 3.67 2.28
C ASP A 138 -4.56 4.64 1.74
N CYS A 139 -3.39 4.11 1.40
CA CYS A 139 -2.25 4.90 0.93
C CYS A 139 -1.78 4.43 -0.46
N TRP A 140 -2.06 5.23 -1.47
CA TRP A 140 -1.71 4.96 -2.86
C TRP A 140 -0.21 4.94 -3.16
N MET A 141 0.61 5.47 -2.24
CA MET A 141 2.06 5.51 -2.48
C MET A 141 2.68 4.13 -2.53
N SER A 142 2.25 3.20 -1.68
CA SER A 142 2.73 1.81 -1.75
C SER A 142 2.26 1.09 -3.01
N TRP A 143 1.04 1.39 -3.50
CA TRP A 143 0.54 0.89 -4.78
C TRP A 143 1.40 1.38 -5.95
N ASN A 144 1.67 2.70 -6.00
CA ASN A 144 2.52 3.30 -7.03
C ASN A 144 3.94 2.73 -7.02
N ALA A 145 4.54 2.60 -5.83
CA ALA A 145 5.90 2.07 -5.69
C ALA A 145 5.98 0.61 -6.14
N ALA A 146 5.01 -0.22 -5.77
CA ALA A 146 4.93 -1.61 -6.23
C ALA A 146 4.75 -1.69 -7.76
N LYS A 147 3.88 -0.86 -8.34
CA LYS A 147 3.72 -0.76 -9.81
C LYS A 147 5.01 -0.34 -10.51
N ARG A 148 5.76 0.59 -9.92
CA ARG A 148 7.06 1.03 -10.45
C ARG A 148 8.11 -0.08 -10.39
N ALA A 149 8.14 -0.87 -9.31
CA ALA A 149 9.04 -2.02 -9.22
C ALA A 149 8.75 -3.06 -10.31
N LEU A 150 7.47 -3.35 -10.62
CA LEU A 150 7.10 -4.20 -11.77
C LEU A 150 7.62 -3.62 -13.09
N ALA A 151 7.49 -2.31 -13.29
CA ALA A 151 7.99 -1.63 -14.49
C ALA A 151 9.51 -1.69 -14.62
N LEU A 152 10.24 -1.78 -13.49
CA LEU A 152 11.69 -1.99 -13.43
C LEU A 152 12.11 -3.46 -13.64
N GLY A 153 11.14 -4.37 -13.83
CA GLY A 153 11.41 -5.78 -14.13
C GLY A 153 11.52 -6.71 -12.91
N TYR A 154 11.12 -6.23 -11.71
CA TYR A 154 11.00 -7.13 -10.56
C TYR A 154 9.80 -8.05 -10.75
N SER A 155 10.00 -9.37 -10.62
CA SER A 155 8.95 -10.39 -10.89
C SER A 155 8.16 -10.81 -9.65
N GLU A 156 8.76 -10.72 -8.46
CA GLU A 156 8.15 -11.17 -7.20
C GLU A 156 7.74 -9.97 -6.34
N VAL A 157 6.89 -9.12 -6.92
CA VAL A 157 6.36 -7.94 -6.23
C VAL A 157 5.11 -8.29 -5.44
N VAL A 158 5.12 -7.92 -4.16
CA VAL A 158 4.02 -8.07 -3.23
C VAL A 158 3.59 -6.67 -2.76
N TRP A 159 2.29 -6.44 -2.74
CA TRP A 159 1.72 -5.20 -2.20
C TRP A 159 0.91 -5.51 -0.94
N TYR A 160 1.21 -4.79 0.16
CA TYR A 160 0.52 -4.89 1.44
C TYR A 160 -0.24 -3.58 1.73
N PRO A 161 -1.54 -3.49 1.32
CA PRO A 161 -2.33 -2.25 1.40
C PRO A 161 -2.71 -1.82 2.81
N GLU A 162 -2.79 -2.74 3.78
CA GLU A 162 -3.15 -2.42 5.16
C GLU A 162 -2.01 -1.70 5.91
N GLY A 163 -0.78 -1.87 5.46
CA GLY A 163 0.39 -1.15 5.93
C GLY A 163 0.61 -1.21 7.45
N THR A 164 1.26 -0.19 8.00
CA THR A 164 1.50 -0.16 9.46
C THR A 164 0.22 -0.01 10.28
N ASP A 165 -0.89 0.45 9.71
CA ASP A 165 -2.16 0.56 10.44
C ASP A 165 -2.74 -0.84 10.68
N GLY A 166 -2.79 -1.71 9.65
CA GLY A 166 -3.19 -3.11 9.80
C GLY A 166 -2.24 -3.89 10.70
N TRP A 167 -0.93 -3.64 10.55
CA TRP A 167 0.11 -4.26 11.37
C TRP A 167 -0.08 -3.99 12.86
N LEU A 168 -0.28 -2.72 13.25
CA LEU A 168 -0.55 -2.32 14.62
C LEU A 168 -1.90 -2.85 15.14
N ALA A 169 -2.95 -2.85 14.30
CA ALA A 169 -4.25 -3.38 14.69
C ALA A 169 -4.20 -4.88 15.02
N ALA A 170 -3.26 -5.61 14.43
CA ALA A 170 -2.97 -7.01 14.76
C ALA A 170 -2.09 -7.19 16.02
N GLY A 171 -1.68 -6.10 16.67
CA GLY A 171 -0.81 -6.14 17.85
C GLY A 171 0.65 -6.43 17.56
N LEU A 172 1.08 -6.29 16.29
CA LEU A 172 2.44 -6.60 15.85
C LEU A 172 3.40 -5.43 16.13
N PRO A 173 4.71 -5.71 16.35
CA PRO A 173 5.67 -4.69 16.75
C PRO A 173 6.05 -3.76 15.60
N LEU A 174 6.35 -2.52 15.94
CA LEU A 174 7.06 -1.57 15.06
C LEU A 174 8.41 -1.20 15.69
N GLN A 175 9.35 -0.74 14.85
CA GLN A 175 10.63 -0.19 15.28
C GLN A 175 10.86 1.20 14.70
N ASP A 176 11.64 2.02 15.40
CA ASP A 176 12.06 3.33 14.87
C ASP A 176 12.82 3.15 13.56
N ALA A 177 12.42 3.92 12.56
CA ALA A 177 12.96 3.84 11.21
C ALA A 177 13.93 4.99 10.92
N THR A 178 15.04 4.65 10.27
CA THR A 178 15.93 5.61 9.63
C THR A 178 15.78 5.48 8.11
N PRO A 179 15.57 6.57 7.37
CA PRO A 179 15.48 6.48 5.93
C PRO A 179 16.81 6.10 5.31
N GLU A 180 16.78 5.40 4.17
CA GLU A 180 17.98 5.28 3.34
C GLU A 180 18.44 6.69 2.91
N PRO A 181 19.76 6.96 2.90
CA PRO A 181 20.28 8.26 2.50
C PRO A 181 19.87 8.64 1.08
N ARG A 182 19.42 9.88 0.89
CA ARG A 182 19.09 10.41 -0.43
C ARG A 182 20.27 11.18 -1.05
N PRO A 183 20.34 11.25 -2.38
CA PRO A 183 21.46 11.91 -3.07
C PRO A 183 21.50 13.44 -2.89
N ASP A 184 20.41 14.04 -2.39
CA ASP A 184 20.22 15.49 -2.19
C ASP A 184 20.35 15.93 -0.72
N GLU A 185 20.83 15.04 0.16
CA GLU A 185 21.03 15.28 1.62
C GLU A 185 22.48 15.33 2.03
#